data_03a057654146ecb9c0fb5659d3b2d5f2
#
_entry.id   03a057654146ecb9c0fb5659d3b2d5f2
#
_cell.length_a   1.000
_cell.length_b   1.000
_cell.length_c   1.000
_cell.angle_alpha   90.00
_cell.angle_beta   90.00
_cell.angle_gamma   90.00
#
_symmetry.space_group_name_H-M   'P 1'
#
loop_
_entity.id
_entity.type
_entity.pdbx_description
1 polymer ?
#
loop_
_entity_poly.entity_id
_entity_poly.type
_entity_poly.pdbx_seq_one_letter_code
_entity_poly.pdbx_strand_id
1 'polypeptide(L)'
;DANGDGIGDIPGITRRLPYVAELGIDVIWLCPMYVSPQDDNGYDIADYQNIDPMFGTLDDMDELLRTAHSLGLKVIMDLVVNHSSDEHAWFIESRDKTSDKADWYWWMPAREGHVPGEPGAEPNSWGSYFGGSAWTYDPQRGEYFFHQFSAKQPDLNWERPELRHAVYEMMNWWMDRGIDGFRMDVI
;
A
#
# COMPACT_ATOMS: atom_id res chain seq x y z
N ASP A 1 2.22 8.25 -20.38
CA ASP A 1 1.04 9.08 -20.69
C ASP A 1 0.55 8.71 -22.09
N ALA A 2 -0.46 7.86 -22.18
CA ALA A 2 -1.02 7.38 -23.44
C ALA A 2 -2.24 8.20 -23.89
N ASN A 3 -2.92 8.83 -22.96
CA ASN A 3 -4.15 9.61 -23.18
C ASN A 3 -3.89 11.14 -23.27
N GLY A 4 -2.70 11.62 -22.87
CA GLY A 4 -2.29 13.02 -22.95
C GLY A 4 -2.77 13.89 -21.80
N ASP A 5 -3.10 13.32 -20.66
CA ASP A 5 -3.55 14.04 -19.46
C ASP A 5 -2.40 14.58 -18.59
N GLY A 6 -1.17 14.22 -18.91
CA GLY A 6 0.05 14.62 -18.18
C GLY A 6 0.46 13.64 -17.09
N ILE A 7 -0.28 12.55 -16.89
CA ILE A 7 0.01 11.49 -15.92
C ILE A 7 0.57 10.28 -16.66
N GLY A 8 1.66 9.68 -16.15
CA GLY A 8 2.17 8.42 -16.68
C GLY A 8 1.21 7.27 -16.43
N ASP A 9 0.99 6.40 -17.42
CA ASP A 9 0.02 5.32 -17.35
C ASP A 9 0.58 3.99 -17.87
N ILE A 10 -0.05 2.88 -17.53
CA ILE A 10 0.35 1.53 -17.93
C ILE A 10 0.37 1.37 -19.46
N PRO A 11 -0.64 1.83 -20.22
CA PRO A 11 -0.58 1.79 -21.68
C PRO A 11 0.59 2.58 -22.27
N GLY A 12 0.97 3.70 -21.66
CA GLY A 12 2.14 4.50 -22.06
C GLY A 12 3.45 3.77 -21.82
N ILE A 13 3.58 3.08 -20.68
CA ILE A 13 4.73 2.21 -20.40
C ILE A 13 4.80 1.10 -21.44
N THR A 14 3.71 0.37 -21.67
CA THR A 14 3.63 -0.73 -22.64
C THR A 14 4.12 -0.32 -24.03
N ARG A 15 3.71 0.85 -24.52
CA ARG A 15 4.18 1.40 -25.81
C ARG A 15 5.68 1.68 -25.85
N ARG A 16 6.31 1.92 -24.69
CA ARG A 16 7.74 2.25 -24.59
C ARG A 16 8.63 1.06 -24.26
N LEU A 17 8.07 -0.11 -23.96
CA LEU A 17 8.85 -1.31 -23.63
C LEU A 17 9.90 -1.69 -24.69
N PRO A 18 9.65 -1.57 -26.01
CA PRO A 18 10.70 -1.85 -27.00
C PRO A 18 11.92 -0.95 -26.84
N TYR A 19 11.72 0.35 -26.60
CA TYR A 19 12.82 1.28 -26.33
C TYR A 19 13.57 0.91 -25.03
N VAL A 20 12.84 0.53 -23.99
CA VAL A 20 13.44 0.12 -22.70
C VAL A 20 14.29 -1.14 -22.87
N ALA A 21 13.83 -2.11 -23.66
CA ALA A 21 14.57 -3.32 -23.98
C ALA A 21 15.86 -3.02 -24.78
N GLU A 22 15.81 -2.06 -25.72
CA GLU A 22 16.99 -1.61 -26.50
C GLU A 22 18.09 -0.98 -25.62
N LEU A 23 17.74 -0.45 -24.44
CA LEU A 23 18.73 0.06 -23.48
C LEU A 23 19.55 -1.05 -22.80
N GLY A 24 19.17 -2.33 -22.99
CA GLY A 24 19.88 -3.48 -22.44
C GLY A 24 19.63 -3.74 -20.96
N ILE A 25 18.47 -3.35 -20.44
CA ILE A 25 18.03 -3.67 -19.09
C ILE A 25 17.34 -5.03 -19.06
N ASP A 26 17.33 -5.67 -17.90
CA ASP A 26 16.72 -7.00 -17.70
C ASP A 26 15.42 -6.94 -16.89
N VAL A 27 15.29 -5.95 -16.00
CA VAL A 27 14.18 -5.85 -15.03
C VAL A 27 13.62 -4.43 -15.00
N ILE A 28 12.30 -4.34 -15.01
CA ILE A 28 11.56 -3.09 -14.78
C ILE A 28 10.94 -3.14 -13.39
N TRP A 29 11.17 -2.10 -12.59
CA TRP A 29 10.43 -1.87 -11.36
C TRP A 29 9.35 -0.82 -11.60
N LEU A 30 8.11 -1.20 -11.28
CA LEU A 30 6.96 -0.30 -11.32
C LEU A 30 6.72 0.27 -9.92
N CYS A 31 6.71 1.60 -9.79
CA CYS A 31 6.25 2.28 -8.58
C CYS A 31 4.78 1.91 -8.29
N PRO A 32 4.27 2.14 -7.07
CA PRO A 32 2.90 1.75 -6.72
C PRO A 32 1.87 2.28 -7.72
N MET A 33 1.07 1.38 -8.27
CA MET A 33 -0.03 1.67 -9.21
C MET A 33 -1.36 1.09 -8.73
N TYR A 34 -1.39 0.62 -7.49
CA TYR A 34 -2.59 0.14 -6.83
C TYR A 34 -3.57 1.28 -6.58
N VAL A 35 -4.84 0.94 -6.32
CA VAL A 35 -5.82 1.95 -5.90
C VAL A 35 -5.34 2.64 -4.63
N SER A 36 -5.24 3.97 -4.70
CA SER A 36 -4.71 4.80 -3.63
C SER A 36 -5.40 6.16 -3.60
N PRO A 37 -5.68 6.74 -2.40
CA PRO A 37 -6.07 8.15 -2.26
C PRO A 37 -4.99 9.14 -2.68
N GLN A 38 -3.76 8.69 -2.92
CA GLN A 38 -2.61 9.49 -3.36
C GLN A 38 -2.11 10.51 -2.32
N ASP A 39 -2.32 10.25 -1.03
CA ASP A 39 -1.78 11.08 0.04
C ASP A 39 -0.24 11.03 0.09
N ASP A 40 0.34 9.90 -0.30
CA ASP A 40 1.79 9.70 -0.40
C ASP A 40 2.18 9.08 -1.76
N ASN A 41 1.73 9.67 -2.86
CA ASN A 41 2.10 9.28 -4.23
C ASN A 41 1.92 7.78 -4.53
N GLY A 42 0.86 7.17 -3.98
CA GLY A 42 0.53 5.76 -4.19
C GLY A 42 1.06 4.80 -3.11
N TYR A 43 1.90 5.28 -2.17
CA TYR A 43 2.37 4.47 -1.05
C TYR A 43 1.35 4.34 0.09
N ASP A 44 0.17 4.90 -0.04
CA ASP A 44 -1.02 4.74 0.80
C ASP A 44 -2.06 3.89 0.07
N ILE A 45 -1.90 2.56 0.13
CA ILE A 45 -2.67 1.63 -0.70
C ILE A 45 -4.04 1.32 -0.08
N ALA A 46 -5.11 1.57 -0.84
CA ALA A 46 -6.48 1.29 -0.44
C ALA A 46 -7.01 -0.06 -0.97
N ASP A 47 -6.45 -0.58 -2.07
CA ASP A 47 -6.74 -1.92 -2.61
C ASP A 47 -5.50 -2.50 -3.29
N TYR A 48 -4.95 -3.57 -2.71
CA TYR A 48 -3.74 -4.24 -3.21
C TYR A 48 -3.95 -5.08 -4.47
N GLN A 49 -5.18 -5.41 -4.81
CA GLN A 49 -5.49 -6.34 -5.91
C GLN A 49 -6.21 -5.66 -7.07
N ASN A 50 -6.03 -4.35 -7.18
CA ASN A 50 -6.57 -3.57 -8.29
C ASN A 50 -5.58 -2.49 -8.74
N ILE A 51 -5.78 -1.97 -9.94
CA ILE A 51 -5.01 -0.86 -10.49
C ILE A 51 -5.82 0.43 -10.30
N ASP A 52 -5.16 1.50 -9.88
CA ASP A 52 -5.80 2.81 -9.81
C ASP A 52 -6.23 3.25 -11.22
N PRO A 53 -7.51 3.66 -11.39
CA PRO A 53 -8.02 4.10 -12.69
C PRO A 53 -7.21 5.21 -13.37
N MET A 54 -6.45 5.99 -12.59
CA MET A 54 -5.51 6.99 -13.08
C MET A 54 -4.40 6.39 -13.94
N PHE A 55 -3.97 5.16 -13.63
CA PHE A 55 -2.88 4.47 -14.32
C PHE A 55 -3.35 3.45 -15.34
N GLY A 56 -4.60 3.02 -15.29
CA GLY A 56 -5.16 2.03 -16.20
C GLY A 56 -6.02 0.98 -15.52
N THR A 57 -6.01 -0.23 -16.06
CA THR A 57 -6.82 -1.36 -15.63
C THR A 57 -5.97 -2.61 -15.40
N LEU A 58 -6.57 -3.65 -14.81
CA LEU A 58 -5.93 -4.96 -14.73
C LEU A 58 -5.64 -5.56 -16.11
N ASP A 59 -6.50 -5.31 -17.11
CA ASP A 59 -6.27 -5.77 -18.48
C ASP A 59 -5.06 -5.06 -19.13
N ASP A 60 -4.86 -3.76 -18.83
CA ASP A 60 -3.68 -3.02 -19.26
C ASP A 60 -2.41 -3.57 -18.61
N MET A 61 -2.50 -3.99 -17.34
CA MET A 61 -1.37 -4.63 -16.65
C MET A 61 -1.03 -5.99 -17.26
N ASP A 62 -2.04 -6.80 -17.61
CA ASP A 62 -1.83 -8.07 -18.31
C ASP A 62 -1.17 -7.88 -19.67
N GLU A 63 -1.55 -6.84 -20.41
CA GLU A 63 -0.92 -6.45 -21.68
C GLU A 63 0.54 -6.04 -21.48
N LEU A 64 0.83 -5.24 -20.44
CA LEU A 64 2.18 -4.83 -20.08
C LEU A 64 3.06 -6.04 -19.78
N LEU A 65 2.61 -6.95 -18.92
CA LEU A 65 3.35 -8.15 -18.54
C LEU A 65 3.65 -9.03 -19.76
N ARG A 66 2.64 -9.32 -20.58
CA ARG A 66 2.79 -10.11 -21.81
C ARG A 66 3.79 -9.48 -22.77
N THR A 67 3.72 -8.15 -22.96
CA THR A 67 4.62 -7.43 -23.84
C THR A 67 6.04 -7.41 -23.30
N ALA A 68 6.24 -7.13 -22.01
CA ALA A 68 7.55 -7.14 -21.36
C ALA A 68 8.22 -8.53 -21.50
N HIS A 69 7.51 -9.58 -21.18
CA HIS A 69 8.03 -10.95 -21.30
C HIS A 69 8.38 -11.34 -22.74
N SER A 70 7.59 -10.89 -23.73
CA SER A 70 7.91 -11.14 -25.15
C SER A 70 9.21 -10.45 -25.59
N LEU A 71 9.64 -9.41 -24.90
CA LEU A 71 10.88 -8.67 -25.11
C LEU A 71 12.03 -9.17 -24.20
N GLY A 72 11.79 -10.22 -23.39
CA GLY A 72 12.78 -10.75 -22.46
C GLY A 72 12.95 -9.92 -21.17
N LEU A 73 12.09 -8.92 -20.92
CA LEU A 73 12.11 -8.10 -19.73
C LEU A 73 11.33 -8.78 -18.60
N LYS A 74 11.82 -8.64 -17.38
CA LYS A 74 11.11 -9.01 -16.15
C LYS A 74 10.45 -7.77 -15.54
N VAL A 75 9.33 -7.98 -14.83
CA VAL A 75 8.57 -6.91 -14.18
C VAL A 75 8.42 -7.20 -12.70
N ILE A 76 8.87 -6.28 -11.87
CA ILE A 76 8.64 -6.32 -10.42
C ILE A 76 7.76 -5.15 -10.01
N MET A 77 6.92 -5.38 -9.00
CA MET A 77 6.04 -4.36 -8.42
C MET A 77 6.52 -3.96 -7.03
N ASP A 78 6.10 -2.78 -6.59
CA ASP A 78 6.34 -2.35 -5.22
C ASP A 78 5.47 -3.16 -4.24
N LEU A 79 6.05 -3.63 -3.16
CA LEU A 79 5.34 -4.30 -2.06
C LEU A 79 5.37 -3.41 -0.83
N VAL A 80 4.29 -2.67 -0.64
CA VAL A 80 4.11 -1.71 0.46
C VAL A 80 3.22 -2.36 1.51
N VAL A 81 3.81 -3.08 2.45
CA VAL A 81 3.08 -3.88 3.45
C VAL A 81 3.51 -3.60 4.90
N ASN A 82 4.28 -2.54 5.13
CA ASN A 82 4.44 -1.99 6.48
C ASN A 82 3.12 -1.38 6.97
N HIS A 83 2.39 -0.74 6.09
CA HIS A 83 1.14 -0.02 6.35
C HIS A 83 0.18 -0.18 5.16
N SER A 84 -1.06 0.23 5.33
CA SER A 84 -2.01 0.46 4.24
C SER A 84 -2.51 1.91 4.29
N SER A 85 -3.34 2.30 3.32
CA SER A 85 -4.17 3.50 3.49
C SER A 85 -5.14 3.35 4.66
N ASP A 86 -5.49 4.45 5.31
CA ASP A 86 -6.61 4.52 6.27
C ASP A 86 -7.98 4.35 5.59
N GLU A 87 -8.01 4.35 4.26
CA GLU A 87 -9.19 4.04 3.43
C GLU A 87 -9.24 2.56 2.99
N HIS A 88 -8.22 1.75 3.31
CA HIS A 88 -8.24 0.32 3.03
C HIS A 88 -9.34 -0.38 3.84
N ALA A 89 -10.05 -1.32 3.20
CA ALA A 89 -11.13 -2.08 3.82
C ALA A 89 -10.71 -2.73 5.15
N TRP A 90 -9.47 -3.25 5.23
CA TRP A 90 -8.94 -3.86 6.47
C TRP A 90 -8.87 -2.85 7.61
N PHE A 91 -8.44 -1.60 7.34
CA PHE A 91 -8.39 -0.58 8.37
C PHE A 91 -9.78 -0.14 8.82
N ILE A 92 -10.70 0.06 7.86
CA ILE A 92 -12.10 0.42 8.13
C ILE A 92 -12.75 -0.64 9.01
N GLU A 93 -12.58 -1.93 8.68
CA GLU A 93 -13.09 -3.05 9.49
C GLU A 93 -12.43 -3.12 10.87
N SER A 94 -11.14 -2.80 11.00
CA SER A 94 -10.43 -2.85 12.28
C SER A 94 -10.95 -1.84 13.30
N ARG A 95 -11.67 -0.79 12.88
CA ARG A 95 -12.34 0.14 13.79
C ARG A 95 -13.43 -0.51 14.63
N ASP A 96 -14.00 -1.61 14.17
CA ASP A 96 -14.92 -2.44 14.97
C ASP A 96 -14.12 -3.46 15.79
N LYS A 97 -14.13 -3.29 17.12
CA LYS A 97 -13.43 -4.19 18.08
C LYS A 97 -13.93 -5.63 18.04
N THR A 98 -15.08 -5.88 17.42
CA THR A 98 -15.66 -7.23 17.29
C THR A 98 -15.35 -7.87 15.94
N SER A 99 -14.72 -7.14 15.02
CA SER A 99 -14.30 -7.65 13.72
C SER A 99 -13.14 -8.64 13.85
N ASP A 100 -13.09 -9.63 12.97
CA ASP A 100 -11.94 -10.53 12.83
C ASP A 100 -10.64 -9.79 12.47
N LYS A 101 -10.75 -8.56 11.98
CA LYS A 101 -9.62 -7.68 11.66
C LYS A 101 -9.30 -6.65 12.74
N ALA A 102 -9.99 -6.70 13.90
CA ALA A 102 -9.81 -5.70 14.97
C ALA A 102 -8.35 -5.46 15.35
N ASP A 103 -7.51 -6.50 15.27
CA ASP A 103 -6.11 -6.46 15.67
C ASP A 103 -5.13 -6.51 14.47
N TRP A 104 -5.59 -6.26 13.25
CA TRP A 104 -4.72 -6.23 12.06
C TRP A 104 -3.86 -4.98 11.98
N TYR A 105 -4.17 -3.99 12.82
CA TYR A 105 -3.38 -2.77 13.01
C TYR A 105 -3.02 -2.62 14.48
N TRP A 106 -2.05 -1.76 14.76
CA TRP A 106 -1.64 -1.46 16.13
C TRP A 106 -2.56 -0.43 16.74
N TRP A 107 -3.39 -0.86 17.69
CA TRP A 107 -4.31 -0.02 18.44
C TRP A 107 -3.95 0.00 19.92
N MET A 108 -3.97 1.18 20.53
CA MET A 108 -3.72 1.34 21.95
C MET A 108 -4.71 2.33 22.59
N PRO A 109 -5.09 2.12 23.87
CA PRO A 109 -5.87 3.09 24.61
C PRO A 109 -5.06 4.36 24.86
N ALA A 110 -5.75 5.44 25.28
CA ALA A 110 -5.10 6.63 25.79
C ALA A 110 -4.19 6.30 26.98
N ARG A 111 -3.17 7.12 27.18
CA ARG A 111 -2.30 7.06 28.35
C ARG A 111 -3.14 7.10 29.63
N GLU A 112 -2.75 6.28 30.61
CA GLU A 112 -3.45 6.22 31.89
C GLU A 112 -3.60 7.60 32.53
N GLY A 113 -4.80 7.90 33.02
CA GLY A 113 -5.14 9.20 33.65
C GLY A 113 -5.41 10.35 32.67
N HIS A 114 -5.40 10.11 31.36
CA HIS A 114 -5.71 11.12 30.34
C HIS A 114 -7.04 10.85 29.67
N VAL A 115 -7.66 11.90 29.15
CA VAL A 115 -8.92 11.78 28.40
C VAL A 115 -8.57 11.45 26.93
N PRO A 116 -9.14 10.37 26.37
CA PRO A 116 -8.86 10.00 24.97
C PRO A 116 -9.20 11.14 24.00
N GLY A 117 -8.29 11.41 23.04
CA GLY A 117 -8.44 12.46 22.06
C GLY A 117 -7.96 13.85 22.49
N GLU A 118 -7.65 14.05 23.78
CA GLU A 118 -7.09 15.30 24.27
C GLU A 118 -5.56 15.37 24.03
N PRO A 119 -4.98 16.56 23.87
CA PRO A 119 -3.53 16.72 23.72
C PRO A 119 -2.74 16.08 24.86
N GLY A 120 -1.73 15.29 24.54
CA GLY A 120 -0.89 14.60 25.52
C GLY A 120 -1.45 13.24 26.00
N ALA A 121 -2.60 12.83 25.47
CA ALA A 121 -3.22 11.53 25.78
C ALA A 121 -2.74 10.38 24.92
N GLU A 122 -1.82 10.63 23.98
CA GLU A 122 -1.23 9.59 23.13
C GLU A 122 -0.58 8.49 24.00
N PRO A 123 -0.63 7.21 23.58
CA PRO A 123 -0.12 6.07 24.36
C PRO A 123 1.32 6.23 24.85
N ASN A 124 2.16 6.84 24.03
CA ASN A 124 3.55 7.18 24.35
C ASN A 124 4.02 8.40 23.54
N SER A 125 5.30 8.77 23.66
CA SER A 125 5.90 9.93 23.01
C SER A 125 6.60 9.61 21.67
N TRP A 126 6.26 8.51 21.01
CA TRP A 126 6.87 8.19 19.73
C TRP A 126 6.47 9.19 18.66
N GLY A 127 7.46 9.58 17.86
CA GLY A 127 7.30 10.49 16.74
C GLY A 127 7.21 9.76 15.40
N SER A 128 6.41 10.30 14.50
CA SER A 128 6.34 9.85 13.11
C SER A 128 7.58 10.34 12.33
N TYR A 129 7.98 9.58 11.30
CA TYR A 129 9.02 10.00 10.37
C TYR A 129 8.66 11.28 9.60
N PHE A 130 7.37 11.52 9.38
CA PHE A 130 6.86 12.75 8.74
C PHE A 130 6.60 13.89 9.73
N GLY A 131 6.94 13.68 11.00
CA GLY A 131 6.78 14.66 12.07
C GLY A 131 5.48 14.51 12.85
N GLY A 132 5.46 15.05 14.06
CA GLY A 132 4.35 14.92 14.98
C GLY A 132 4.33 13.57 15.72
N SER A 133 3.20 13.25 16.35
CA SER A 133 3.00 11.96 17.03
C SER A 133 2.90 10.82 16.03
N ALA A 134 3.39 9.63 16.40
CA ALA A 134 3.17 8.38 15.68
C ALA A 134 1.81 7.74 16.03
N TRP A 135 0.96 8.43 16.78
CA TRP A 135 -0.34 7.95 17.23
C TRP A 135 -1.42 8.94 16.87
N THR A 136 -2.48 8.44 16.22
CA THR A 136 -3.67 9.24 15.91
C THR A 136 -4.90 8.64 16.56
N TYR A 137 -5.69 9.48 17.21
CA TYR A 137 -6.93 9.07 17.85
C TYR A 137 -8.03 8.83 16.83
N ASP A 138 -8.67 7.67 16.91
CA ASP A 138 -9.88 7.35 16.15
C ASP A 138 -11.11 7.42 17.08
N PRO A 139 -12.02 8.38 16.87
CA PRO A 139 -13.19 8.54 17.73
C PRO A 139 -14.22 7.42 17.56
N GLN A 140 -14.22 6.71 16.42
CA GLN A 140 -15.14 5.58 16.19
C GLN A 140 -14.73 4.39 17.03
N ARG A 141 -13.43 4.08 17.07
CA ARG A 141 -12.90 2.98 17.89
C ARG A 141 -12.67 3.42 19.35
N GLY A 142 -12.42 4.70 19.60
CA GLY A 142 -12.09 5.24 20.94
C GLY A 142 -10.68 4.88 21.40
N GLU A 143 -9.78 4.61 20.47
CA GLU A 143 -8.39 4.24 20.68
C GLU A 143 -7.48 4.98 19.70
N TYR A 144 -6.17 4.89 19.90
CA TYR A 144 -5.15 5.43 19.01
C TYR A 144 -4.59 4.33 18.12
N PHE A 145 -4.47 4.59 16.82
CA PHE A 145 -3.72 3.73 15.92
C PHE A 145 -2.32 4.25 15.70
N PHE A 146 -1.40 3.31 15.51
CA PHE A 146 0.01 3.60 15.26
C PHE A 146 0.26 3.82 13.76
N HIS A 147 1.14 4.79 13.45
CA HIS A 147 1.64 5.04 12.10
C HIS A 147 3.08 5.58 12.16
N GLN A 148 4.01 4.88 11.53
CA GLN A 148 5.39 5.35 11.45
C GLN A 148 5.55 6.53 10.49
N PHE A 149 4.69 6.61 9.48
CA PHE A 149 4.69 7.65 8.45
C PHE A 149 3.50 8.60 8.62
N SER A 150 2.69 8.78 7.61
CA SER A 150 1.50 9.62 7.70
C SER A 150 0.40 8.99 8.56
N ALA A 151 -0.43 9.81 9.19
CA ALA A 151 -1.69 9.35 9.78
C ALA A 151 -2.64 8.72 8.74
N LYS A 152 -2.38 8.91 7.44
CA LYS A 152 -3.06 8.26 6.33
C LYS A 152 -2.50 6.86 6.01
N GLN A 153 -1.47 6.43 6.74
CA GLN A 153 -0.74 5.18 6.52
C GLN A 153 -0.61 4.38 7.83
N PRO A 154 -1.73 3.87 8.39
CA PRO A 154 -1.70 3.07 9.62
C PRO A 154 -0.87 1.80 9.43
N ASP A 155 0.01 1.52 10.40
CA ASP A 155 0.92 0.38 10.40
C ASP A 155 0.17 -0.93 10.62
N LEU A 156 0.49 -1.93 9.79
CA LEU A 156 -0.04 -3.27 9.88
C LEU A 156 0.59 -4.05 11.05
N ASN A 157 -0.22 -4.84 11.76
CA ASN A 157 0.23 -5.66 12.86
C ASN A 157 0.73 -7.04 12.39
N TRP A 158 1.98 -7.10 11.99
CA TRP A 158 2.63 -8.32 11.49
C TRP A 158 2.74 -9.46 12.51
N GLU A 159 2.39 -9.24 13.78
CA GLU A 159 2.29 -10.33 14.75
C GLU A 159 1.07 -11.22 14.50
N ARG A 160 0.07 -10.74 13.74
CA ARG A 160 -1.14 -11.49 13.41
C ARG A 160 -0.90 -12.46 12.25
N PRO A 161 -1.06 -13.79 12.48
CA PRO A 161 -0.90 -14.78 11.42
C PRO A 161 -1.88 -14.60 10.27
N GLU A 162 -3.12 -14.19 10.57
CA GLU A 162 -4.19 -13.99 9.59
C GLU A 162 -3.83 -12.86 8.63
N LEU A 163 -3.26 -11.76 9.14
CA LEU A 163 -2.76 -10.66 8.31
C LEU A 163 -1.63 -11.15 7.40
N ARG A 164 -0.64 -11.87 7.95
CA ARG A 164 0.47 -12.42 7.13
C ARG A 164 -0.05 -13.31 6.02
N HIS A 165 -1.05 -14.14 6.33
CA HIS A 165 -1.67 -15.01 5.33
C HIS A 165 -2.34 -14.21 4.22
N ALA A 166 -3.12 -13.20 4.56
CA ALA A 166 -3.78 -12.33 3.57
C ALA A 166 -2.76 -11.60 2.67
N VAL A 167 -1.64 -11.14 3.23
CA VAL A 167 -0.54 -10.54 2.44
C VAL A 167 0.08 -11.58 1.51
N TYR A 168 0.35 -12.81 1.97
CA TYR A 168 0.92 -13.86 1.11
C TYR A 168 -0.06 -14.30 0.01
N GLU A 169 -1.36 -14.34 0.27
CA GLU A 169 -2.37 -14.60 -0.76
C GLU A 169 -2.40 -13.49 -1.81
N MET A 170 -2.31 -12.24 -1.40
CA MET A 170 -2.20 -11.10 -2.31
C MET A 170 -0.93 -11.17 -3.17
N MET A 171 0.22 -11.50 -2.57
CA MET A 171 1.48 -11.68 -3.30
C MET A 171 1.36 -12.82 -4.33
N ASN A 172 0.80 -13.97 -3.93
CA ASN A 172 0.58 -15.08 -4.84
C ASN A 172 -0.36 -14.71 -5.98
N TRP A 173 -1.41 -13.96 -5.70
CA TRP A 173 -2.34 -13.49 -6.73
C TRP A 173 -1.65 -12.66 -7.82
N TRP A 174 -0.69 -11.78 -7.45
CA TRP A 174 0.11 -11.03 -8.41
C TRP A 174 1.11 -11.91 -9.15
N MET A 175 1.76 -12.87 -8.45
CA MET A 175 2.67 -13.82 -9.07
C MET A 175 1.94 -14.72 -10.08
N ASP A 176 0.75 -15.20 -9.74
CA ASP A 176 -0.10 -15.99 -10.65
C ASP A 176 -0.56 -15.17 -11.86
N ARG A 177 -0.68 -13.86 -11.71
CA ARG A 177 -0.98 -12.92 -12.80
C ARG A 177 0.22 -12.68 -13.71
N GLY A 178 1.43 -12.99 -13.27
CA GLY A 178 2.63 -13.02 -14.10
C GLY A 178 3.69 -12.00 -13.76
N ILE A 179 3.63 -11.31 -12.63
CA ILE A 179 4.77 -10.50 -12.18
C ILE A 179 5.95 -11.41 -11.81
N ASP A 180 7.17 -10.93 -11.96
CA ASP A 180 8.39 -11.73 -11.70
C ASP A 180 8.90 -11.57 -10.26
N GLY A 181 8.36 -10.64 -9.48
CA GLY A 181 8.76 -10.42 -8.10
C GLY A 181 8.32 -9.06 -7.56
N PHE A 182 8.89 -8.71 -6.40
CA PHE A 182 8.57 -7.49 -5.69
C PHE A 182 9.83 -6.71 -5.30
N ARG A 183 9.74 -5.39 -5.34
CA ARG A 183 10.62 -4.50 -4.60
C ARG A 183 9.99 -4.30 -3.23
N MET A 184 10.69 -4.73 -2.19
CA MET A 184 10.24 -4.53 -0.82
C MET A 184 10.41 -3.07 -0.46
N ASP A 185 9.31 -2.41 -0.12
CA ASP A 185 9.36 -1.06 0.42
C ASP A 185 9.91 -1.09 1.86
N VAL A 186 9.36 -0.39 2.80
CA VAL A 186 9.77 -0.46 4.20
C VAL A 186 9.40 -1.82 4.80
N ILE A 187 10.34 -2.50 5.44
CA ILE A 187 10.19 -3.77 6.15
C ILE A 187 10.94 -3.76 7.48
#